data_062a76055832bc615a463c96968e6ccd
#
_entry.id   062a76055832bc615a463c96968e6ccd
#
_cell.length_a   1.000
_cell.length_b   1.000
_cell.length_c   1.000
_cell.angle_alpha   90.00
_cell.angle_beta   90.00
_cell.angle_gamma   90.00
#
_symmetry.space_group_name_H-M   'P 1'
#
loop_
_entity.id
_entity.type
_entity.pdbx_description
1 polymer ?
#
loop_
_entity_poly.entity_id
_entity_poly.type
_entity_poly.pdbx_seq_one_letter_code
_entity_poly.pdbx_strand_id
1 'polypeptide(L)'
;MSVRSTVLEHYQVEVDISSDRVVVPPEGWIRTVRKALGMSGAQLARRMGVTRARIAQAEKAELDGGVTLKSMEALAEAMGCRFAYAFVPPGTIENVLIQQAKEKAIAIVDRAGVHMALEDQTLSAARREAEIARVMQDLLRDMPADLWNER
;
A
#
# COMPACT_ATOMS: atom_id res chain seq x y z
N MET A 1 -24.22 -1.33 14.19
CA MET A 1 -23.10 -1.49 13.24
C MET A 1 -23.60 -2.14 11.96
N SER A 2 -23.22 -1.60 10.82
CA SER A 2 -23.55 -2.22 9.53
C SER A 2 -22.65 -3.44 9.31
N VAL A 3 -23.17 -4.52 8.70
CA VAL A 3 -22.39 -5.71 8.28
C VAL A 3 -21.19 -5.30 7.44
N ARG A 4 -21.32 -4.26 6.60
CA ARG A 4 -20.25 -3.70 5.79
C ARG A 4 -19.12 -3.11 6.65
N SER A 5 -19.43 -2.44 7.75
CA SER A 5 -18.44 -1.90 8.69
C SER A 5 -17.61 -3.02 9.34
N THR A 6 -18.25 -4.07 9.79
CA THR A 6 -17.57 -5.23 10.41
C THR A 6 -16.64 -5.96 9.43
N VAL A 7 -17.05 -6.08 8.17
CA VAL A 7 -16.22 -6.71 7.12
C VAL A 7 -14.99 -5.85 6.82
N LEU A 8 -15.15 -4.54 6.72
CA LEU A 8 -14.02 -3.62 6.50
C LEU A 8 -13.02 -3.64 7.66
N GLU A 9 -13.51 -3.61 8.90
CA GLU A 9 -12.66 -3.70 10.10
C GLU A 9 -11.83 -4.97 10.10
N HIS A 10 -12.41 -6.10 9.71
CA HIS A 10 -11.68 -7.37 9.60
C HIS A 10 -10.51 -7.28 8.61
N TYR A 11 -10.73 -6.76 7.40
CA TYR A 11 -9.67 -6.58 6.43
C TYR A 11 -8.59 -5.57 6.88
N GLN A 12 -9.00 -4.49 7.54
CA GLN A 12 -8.07 -3.49 8.08
C GLN A 12 -7.13 -4.11 9.12
N VAL A 13 -7.66 -4.91 10.03
CA VAL A 13 -6.86 -5.61 11.05
C VAL A 13 -5.88 -6.58 10.40
N GLU A 14 -6.30 -7.34 9.40
CA GLU A 14 -5.40 -8.28 8.70
C GLU A 14 -4.24 -7.55 8.00
N VAL A 15 -4.52 -6.43 7.33
CA VAL A 15 -3.47 -5.63 6.68
C VAL A 15 -2.50 -5.06 7.70
N ASP A 16 -3.01 -4.47 8.77
CA ASP A 16 -2.18 -3.82 9.79
C ASP A 16 -1.28 -4.82 10.53
N ILE A 17 -1.79 -5.99 10.88
CA ILE A 17 -1.00 -7.07 11.49
C ILE A 17 0.09 -7.57 10.55
N SER A 18 -0.24 -7.75 9.26
CA SER A 18 0.69 -8.30 8.27
C SER A 18 1.81 -7.33 7.93
N SER A 19 1.59 -6.02 8.06
CA SER A 19 2.54 -4.98 7.67
C SER A 19 3.59 -4.65 8.72
N ASP A 20 3.42 -5.09 9.95
CA ASP A 20 4.06 -4.51 11.16
C ASP A 20 5.59 -4.66 11.24
N ARG A 21 6.29 -5.36 10.33
CA ARG A 21 7.75 -5.53 10.36
C ARG A 21 8.41 -5.84 9.01
N VAL A 22 7.76 -5.63 7.90
CA VAL A 22 8.37 -5.93 6.60
C VAL A 22 9.19 -4.74 6.10
N VAL A 23 10.49 -4.82 6.27
CA VAL A 23 11.44 -3.85 5.70
C VAL A 23 12.17 -4.53 4.54
N VAL A 24 11.94 -4.05 3.33
CA VAL A 24 12.61 -4.57 2.13
C VAL A 24 14.09 -4.18 2.15
N PRO A 25 15.02 -5.15 2.10
CA PRO A 25 16.44 -4.85 2.07
C PRO A 25 16.83 -4.05 0.82
N PRO A 26 17.80 -3.10 0.91
CA PRO A 26 18.24 -2.34 -0.25
C PRO A 26 18.80 -3.17 -1.41
N GLU A 27 19.40 -4.33 -1.09
CA GLU A 27 19.93 -5.27 -2.09
C GLU A 27 18.89 -6.27 -2.61
N GLY A 28 17.64 -6.18 -2.15
CA GLY A 28 16.58 -7.16 -2.41
C GLY A 28 16.66 -8.40 -1.50
N TRP A 29 15.56 -9.14 -1.44
CA TRP A 29 15.43 -10.32 -0.58
C TRP A 29 16.29 -11.49 -1.06
N ILE A 30 16.36 -11.73 -2.37
CA ILE A 30 17.09 -12.87 -2.94
C ILE A 30 18.57 -12.78 -2.54
N ARG A 31 19.19 -11.66 -2.80
CA ARG A 31 20.62 -11.46 -2.52
C ARG A 31 20.90 -11.43 -1.02
N THR A 32 20.07 -10.75 -0.25
CA THR A 32 20.24 -10.63 1.20
C THR A 32 20.15 -11.97 1.90
N VAL A 33 19.13 -12.78 1.59
CA VAL A 33 18.96 -14.12 2.19
C VAL A 33 20.07 -15.06 1.74
N ARG A 34 20.42 -15.06 0.44
CA ARG A 34 21.51 -15.86 -0.08
C ARG A 34 22.84 -15.57 0.65
N LYS A 35 23.18 -14.30 0.82
CA LYS A 35 24.38 -13.88 1.57
C LYS A 35 24.32 -14.25 3.04
N ALA A 36 23.17 -14.10 3.68
CA ALA A 36 22.97 -14.48 5.07
C ALA A 36 23.18 -15.98 5.30
N LEU A 37 22.86 -16.80 4.31
CA LEU A 37 23.10 -18.24 4.31
C LEU A 37 24.54 -18.64 3.92
N GLY A 38 25.40 -17.65 3.58
CA GLY A 38 26.74 -17.91 3.06
C GLY A 38 26.74 -18.62 1.69
N MET A 39 25.64 -18.50 0.95
CA MET A 39 25.43 -19.20 -0.32
C MET A 39 25.91 -18.34 -1.50
N SER A 40 26.74 -18.92 -2.39
CA SER A 40 27.10 -18.25 -3.64
C SER A 40 25.97 -18.31 -4.68
N GLY A 41 26.02 -17.39 -5.65
CA GLY A 41 25.07 -17.44 -6.77
C GLY A 41 25.13 -18.76 -7.55
N ALA A 42 26.32 -19.34 -7.71
CA ALA A 42 26.50 -20.65 -8.34
C ALA A 42 25.88 -21.81 -7.54
N GLN A 43 25.93 -21.74 -6.21
CA GLN A 43 25.30 -22.73 -5.34
C GLN A 43 23.78 -22.67 -5.42
N LEU A 44 23.20 -21.47 -5.39
CA LEU A 44 21.76 -21.28 -5.58
C LEU A 44 21.31 -21.76 -6.98
N ALA A 45 22.07 -21.40 -8.00
CA ALA A 45 21.81 -21.83 -9.39
C ALA A 45 21.74 -23.36 -9.51
N ARG A 46 22.69 -24.07 -8.91
CA ARG A 46 22.68 -25.55 -8.88
C ARG A 46 21.47 -26.12 -8.16
N ARG A 47 21.08 -25.55 -7.05
CA ARG A 47 19.87 -25.98 -6.30
C ARG A 47 18.59 -25.80 -7.11
N MET A 48 18.54 -24.79 -7.95
CA MET A 48 17.39 -24.50 -8.81
C MET A 48 17.47 -25.16 -10.20
N GLY A 49 18.58 -25.76 -10.56
CA GLY A 49 18.77 -26.32 -11.90
C GLY A 49 18.87 -25.24 -12.99
N VAL A 50 19.39 -24.07 -12.67
CA VAL A 50 19.54 -22.93 -13.59
C VAL A 50 21.00 -22.48 -13.65
N THR A 51 21.32 -21.53 -14.53
CA THR A 51 22.66 -20.95 -14.63
C THR A 51 22.89 -19.88 -13.57
N ARG A 52 24.16 -19.62 -13.26
CA ARG A 52 24.57 -18.51 -12.38
C ARG A 52 24.08 -17.16 -12.92
N ALA A 53 24.15 -16.97 -14.24
CA ALA A 53 23.65 -15.77 -14.90
C ALA A 53 22.16 -15.56 -14.66
N ARG A 54 21.37 -16.62 -14.60
CA ARG A 54 19.93 -16.57 -14.28
C ARG A 54 19.67 -16.06 -12.86
N ILE A 55 20.51 -16.47 -11.90
CA ILE A 55 20.40 -15.94 -10.53
C ILE A 55 20.75 -14.45 -10.48
N ALA A 56 21.83 -14.04 -11.13
CA ALA A 56 22.21 -12.62 -11.22
C ALA A 56 21.12 -11.76 -11.87
N GLN A 57 20.47 -12.28 -12.91
CA GLN A 57 19.32 -11.62 -13.55
C GLN A 57 18.11 -11.52 -12.61
N ALA A 58 17.82 -12.57 -11.86
CA ALA A 58 16.72 -12.55 -10.88
C ALA A 58 16.96 -11.54 -9.75
N GLU A 59 18.17 -11.47 -9.22
CA GLU A 59 18.56 -10.48 -8.22
C GLU A 59 18.40 -9.04 -8.76
N LYS A 60 18.81 -8.79 -9.99
CA LYS A 60 18.61 -7.50 -10.65
C LYS A 60 17.14 -7.21 -10.94
N ALA A 61 16.39 -8.19 -11.44
CA ALA A 61 14.98 -8.05 -11.74
C ALA A 61 14.13 -7.77 -10.50
N GLU A 62 14.51 -8.29 -9.33
CA GLU A 62 13.87 -7.95 -8.06
C GLU A 62 13.96 -6.45 -7.78
N LEU A 63 15.14 -5.86 -7.96
CA LEU A 63 15.35 -4.42 -7.75
C LEU A 63 14.62 -3.55 -8.78
N ASP A 64 14.53 -4.02 -10.01
CA ASP A 64 13.85 -3.34 -11.11
C ASP A 64 12.33 -3.58 -11.13
N GLY A 65 11.81 -4.45 -10.23
CA GLY A 65 10.40 -4.82 -10.16
C GLY A 65 9.94 -5.81 -11.24
N GLY A 66 10.87 -6.43 -11.97
CA GLY A 66 10.57 -7.35 -13.09
C GLY A 66 10.50 -8.83 -12.71
N VAL A 67 10.70 -9.20 -11.45
CA VAL A 67 10.59 -10.58 -10.97
C VAL A 67 9.14 -10.94 -10.67
N THR A 68 8.71 -12.14 -11.04
CA THR A 68 7.37 -12.62 -10.73
C THR A 68 7.28 -13.17 -9.30
N LEU A 69 6.07 -13.15 -8.71
CA LEU A 69 5.84 -13.79 -7.40
C LEU A 69 6.18 -15.27 -7.43
N LYS A 70 5.86 -15.96 -8.53
CA LYS A 70 6.19 -17.37 -8.73
C LYS A 70 7.70 -17.62 -8.72
N SER A 71 8.48 -16.74 -9.34
CA SER A 71 9.94 -16.82 -9.30
C SER A 71 10.49 -16.57 -7.90
N MET A 72 9.90 -15.63 -7.16
CA MET A 72 10.27 -15.38 -5.76
C MET A 72 9.99 -16.57 -4.87
N GLU A 73 8.86 -17.24 -5.05
CA GLU A 73 8.52 -18.48 -4.33
C GLU A 73 9.55 -19.59 -4.57
N ALA A 74 9.90 -19.84 -5.84
CA ALA A 74 10.89 -20.84 -6.21
C ALA A 74 12.30 -20.55 -5.65
N LEU A 75 12.72 -19.29 -5.68
CA LEU A 75 14.00 -18.83 -5.12
C LEU A 75 14.02 -18.97 -3.59
N ALA A 76 12.96 -18.61 -2.91
CA ALA A 76 12.83 -18.76 -1.46
C ALA A 76 12.90 -20.24 -1.07
N GLU A 77 12.15 -21.11 -1.74
CA GLU A 77 12.13 -22.54 -1.49
C GLU A 77 13.52 -23.16 -1.69
N ALA A 78 14.24 -22.77 -2.75
CA ALA A 78 15.61 -23.23 -2.99
C ALA A 78 16.59 -22.82 -1.87
N MET A 79 16.29 -21.75 -1.15
CA MET A 79 17.04 -21.28 0.03
C MET A 79 16.49 -21.81 1.36
N GLY A 80 15.51 -22.72 1.34
CA GLY A 80 14.88 -23.27 2.54
C GLY A 80 13.93 -22.29 3.24
N CYS A 81 13.47 -21.27 2.54
CA CYS A 81 12.57 -20.24 3.05
C CYS A 81 11.19 -20.31 2.40
N ARG A 82 10.24 -19.63 3.00
CA ARG A 82 8.91 -19.36 2.41
C ARG A 82 8.85 -17.91 1.98
N PHE A 83 8.41 -17.65 0.75
CA PHE A 83 8.15 -16.30 0.28
C PHE A 83 6.82 -15.78 0.84
N ALA A 84 6.84 -14.56 1.36
CA ALA A 84 5.66 -13.84 1.78
C ALA A 84 5.77 -12.37 1.32
N TYR A 85 4.65 -11.73 1.08
CA TYR A 85 4.59 -10.33 0.68
C TYR A 85 3.41 -9.63 1.36
N ALA A 86 3.47 -8.30 1.41
CA ALA A 86 2.43 -7.48 2.01
C ALA A 86 2.34 -6.11 1.35
N PHE A 87 1.16 -5.49 1.43
CA PHE A 87 0.99 -4.07 1.20
C PHE A 87 1.13 -3.37 2.55
N VAL A 88 2.04 -2.42 2.63
CA VAL A 88 2.35 -1.70 3.87
C VAL A 88 1.79 -0.28 3.78
N PRO A 89 0.72 0.04 4.50
CA PRO A 89 0.21 1.41 4.53
C PRO A 89 1.17 2.33 5.31
N PRO A 90 1.20 3.65 5.02
CA PRO A 90 1.97 4.61 5.80
C PRO A 90 1.29 4.87 7.16
N GLY A 91 1.46 3.98 8.10
CA GLY A 91 0.75 3.93 9.37
C GLY A 91 -0.29 2.81 9.36
N THR A 92 -1.58 3.12 9.53
CA THR A 92 -2.67 2.15 9.45
C THR A 92 -3.46 2.29 8.14
N ILE A 93 -4.21 1.25 7.78
CA ILE A 93 -5.12 1.34 6.63
C ILE A 93 -6.22 2.37 6.86
N GLU A 94 -6.62 2.59 8.11
CA GLU A 94 -7.56 3.65 8.48
C GLU A 94 -7.01 5.04 8.13
N ASN A 95 -5.72 5.29 8.34
CA ASN A 95 -5.08 6.54 7.94
C ASN A 95 -5.16 6.80 6.43
N VAL A 96 -5.08 5.76 5.62
CA VAL A 96 -5.28 5.85 4.16
C VAL A 96 -6.70 6.31 3.83
N LEU A 97 -7.70 5.73 4.51
CA LEU A 97 -9.11 6.14 4.35
C LEU A 97 -9.36 7.57 4.80
N ILE A 98 -8.82 7.97 5.95
CA ILE A 98 -8.93 9.33 6.46
C ILE A 98 -8.33 10.33 5.47
N GLN A 99 -7.16 10.03 4.93
CA GLN A 99 -6.51 10.89 3.95
C GLN A 99 -7.36 11.03 2.68
N GLN A 100 -7.90 9.93 2.16
CA GLN A 100 -8.77 9.95 0.98
C GLN A 100 -10.06 10.75 1.23
N ALA A 101 -10.70 10.53 2.38
CA ALA A 101 -11.90 11.28 2.77
C ALA A 101 -11.62 12.78 2.91
N LYS A 102 -10.46 13.14 3.45
CA LYS A 102 -10.02 14.53 3.56
C LYS A 102 -9.83 15.17 2.19
N GLU A 103 -9.14 14.53 1.28
CA GLU A 103 -8.91 15.04 -0.08
C GLU A 103 -10.23 15.24 -0.83
N LYS A 104 -11.13 14.27 -0.73
CA LYS A 104 -12.45 14.37 -1.34
C LYS A 104 -13.31 15.45 -0.70
N ALA A 105 -13.27 15.59 0.62
CA ALA A 105 -13.98 16.65 1.34
C ALA A 105 -13.49 18.03 0.92
N ILE A 106 -12.18 18.24 0.79
CA ILE A 106 -11.59 19.49 0.29
C ILE A 106 -12.12 19.81 -1.12
N ALA A 107 -12.12 18.82 -2.02
CA ALA A 107 -12.61 18.99 -3.37
C ALA A 107 -14.10 19.36 -3.42
N ILE A 108 -14.93 18.75 -2.58
CA ILE A 108 -16.37 19.06 -2.47
C ILE A 108 -16.58 20.48 -1.96
N VAL A 109 -15.91 20.85 -0.88
CA VAL A 109 -16.06 22.17 -0.25
C VAL A 109 -15.53 23.27 -1.17
N ASP A 110 -14.41 23.07 -1.83
CA ASP A 110 -13.83 24.06 -2.75
C ASP A 110 -14.69 24.25 -4.00
N ARG A 111 -15.32 23.21 -4.52
CA ARG A 111 -16.29 23.32 -5.62
C ARG A 111 -17.53 24.11 -5.20
N ALA A 112 -18.06 23.87 -4.01
CA ALA A 112 -19.15 24.65 -3.45
C ALA A 112 -18.71 26.10 -3.18
N GLY A 113 -17.48 26.33 -2.72
CA GLY A 113 -16.87 27.62 -2.49
C GLY A 113 -16.74 28.48 -3.77
N VAL A 114 -16.42 27.87 -4.91
CA VAL A 114 -16.40 28.54 -6.22
C VAL A 114 -17.80 29.06 -6.59
N HIS A 115 -18.86 28.27 -6.40
CA HIS A 115 -20.23 28.68 -6.61
C HIS A 115 -20.63 29.84 -5.68
N MET A 116 -20.28 29.77 -4.39
CA MET A 116 -20.55 30.81 -3.41
C MET A 116 -19.81 32.10 -3.71
N ALA A 117 -18.58 32.04 -4.22
CA ALA A 117 -17.82 33.23 -4.64
C ALA A 117 -18.47 33.96 -5.82
N LEU A 118 -19.05 33.20 -6.76
CA LEU A 118 -19.81 33.76 -7.88
C LEU A 118 -21.10 34.46 -7.44
N GLU A 119 -21.63 34.11 -6.27
CA GLU A 119 -22.84 34.68 -5.66
C GLU A 119 -22.54 35.71 -4.55
N ASP A 120 -21.30 36.20 -4.47
CA ASP A 120 -20.81 37.08 -3.40
C ASP A 120 -20.94 36.48 -1.96
N GLN A 121 -20.94 35.15 -1.83
CA GLN A 121 -21.04 34.44 -0.56
C GLN A 121 -19.77 33.67 -0.29
N THR A 122 -18.72 34.29 0.24
CA THR A 122 -17.48 33.62 0.59
C THR A 122 -17.50 33.06 2.02
N LEU A 123 -17.04 31.84 2.19
CA LEU A 123 -16.80 31.24 3.51
C LEU A 123 -15.53 31.83 4.12
N SER A 124 -15.55 32.13 5.44
CA SER A 124 -14.32 32.38 6.19
C SER A 124 -13.45 31.13 6.24
N ALA A 125 -12.12 31.30 6.47
CA ALA A 125 -11.21 30.18 6.61
C ALA A 125 -11.65 29.19 7.70
N ALA A 126 -12.12 29.69 8.85
CA ALA A 126 -12.61 28.85 9.93
C ALA A 126 -13.86 28.04 9.56
N ARG A 127 -14.80 28.65 8.83
CA ARG A 127 -15.99 27.94 8.32
C ARG A 127 -15.64 26.91 7.26
N ARG A 128 -14.68 27.22 6.39
CA ARG A 128 -14.18 26.27 5.39
C ARG A 128 -13.59 25.02 6.04
N GLU A 129 -12.73 25.19 7.04
CA GLU A 129 -12.15 24.07 7.78
C GLU A 129 -13.20 23.23 8.53
N ALA A 130 -14.17 23.89 9.16
CA ALA A 130 -15.27 23.20 9.84
C ALA A 130 -16.13 22.39 8.86
N GLU A 131 -16.39 22.93 7.68
CA GLU A 131 -17.17 22.26 6.64
C GLU A 131 -16.39 21.07 6.05
N ILE A 132 -15.08 21.21 5.82
CA ILE A 132 -14.22 20.09 5.41
C ILE A 132 -14.26 18.97 6.44
N ALA A 133 -14.12 19.29 7.72
CA ALA A 133 -14.18 18.31 8.79
C ALA A 133 -15.53 17.57 8.85
N ARG A 134 -16.64 18.31 8.67
CA ARG A 134 -17.98 17.72 8.65
C ARG A 134 -18.16 16.76 7.46
N VAL A 135 -17.82 17.23 6.26
CA VAL A 135 -17.93 16.40 5.04
C VAL A 135 -17.03 15.17 5.13
N MET A 136 -15.82 15.32 5.66
CA MET A 136 -14.90 14.19 5.87
C MET A 136 -15.50 13.14 6.80
N GLN A 137 -16.11 13.55 7.92
CA GLN A 137 -16.77 12.63 8.84
C GLN A 137 -17.95 11.91 8.17
N ASP A 138 -18.75 12.61 7.39
CA ASP A 138 -19.85 12.02 6.63
C ASP A 138 -19.33 10.98 5.63
N LEU A 139 -18.26 11.29 4.90
CA LEU A 139 -17.64 10.36 3.95
C LEU A 139 -17.09 9.09 4.63
N LEU A 140 -16.47 9.24 5.80
CA LEU A 140 -15.96 8.09 6.57
C LEU A 140 -17.09 7.24 7.13
N ARG A 141 -18.16 7.85 7.61
CA ARG A 141 -19.32 7.13 8.13
C ARG A 141 -20.07 6.37 7.03
N ASP A 142 -20.32 7.02 5.92
CA ASP A 142 -21.20 6.51 4.86
C ASP A 142 -20.45 5.66 3.83
N MET A 143 -19.13 5.84 3.71
CA MET A 143 -18.26 5.13 2.77
C MET A 143 -18.89 5.00 1.37
N PRO A 144 -19.19 6.11 0.70
CA PRO A 144 -19.89 6.08 -0.56
C PRO A 144 -19.08 5.35 -1.65
N ALA A 145 -19.75 4.75 -2.61
CA ALA A 145 -19.11 3.97 -3.66
C ALA A 145 -18.12 4.78 -4.52
N ASP A 146 -18.33 6.09 -4.58
CA ASP A 146 -17.48 7.03 -5.34
C ASP A 146 -16.37 7.67 -4.51
N LEU A 147 -16.14 7.22 -3.27
CA LEU A 147 -15.07 7.76 -2.40
C LEU A 147 -13.70 7.79 -3.09
N TRP A 148 -13.42 6.76 -3.87
CA TRP A 148 -12.15 6.58 -4.58
C TRP A 148 -12.16 7.06 -6.03
N ASN A 149 -13.29 7.56 -6.51
CA ASN A 149 -13.36 8.08 -7.86
C ASN A 149 -12.60 9.41 -7.96
N GLU A 150 -11.79 9.51 -8.99
CA GLU A 150 -11.15 10.77 -9.35
C GLU A 150 -12.20 11.84 -9.69
N ARG A 151 -11.79 13.08 -9.64
CA ARG A 151 -12.60 14.29 -9.71
C ARG A 151 -13.26 14.51 -11.07
#